data_bf7d58918fc9f966515ec6408ea7fe84
#
_entry.id   bf7d58918fc9f966515ec6408ea7fe84
#
_cell.length_a   1.000
_cell.length_b   1.000
_cell.length_c   1.000
_cell.angle_alpha   90.00
_cell.angle_beta   90.00
_cell.angle_gamma   90.00
#
_symmetry.space_group_name_H-M   'P 1'
#
loop_
_entity.id
_entity.type
_entity.pdbx_description
1 polymer ?
#
loop_
_entity_poly.entity_id
_entity_poly.type
_entity_poly.pdbx_seq_one_letter_code
_entity_poly.pdbx_strand_id
1 'polypeptide(L)'
;PYLAQKPQAILIALGWAMKGDGSLIKEYSVVALQGLTLVLFIFFMWVASRGMKSLKIVGSVAGIAMFVMSLLYVAMAVTAPAITEVHIATTNITWETFIPHIDFTYITTISMLVFAVGGAEKISPYVNQTRNPGKEFPKGMLCLAVMVAVCAILGSLAMGMMFDSRNIPDDLMTNGQYYAFQKLGEYYNMGNTLMVIYAIANTLGQVAALVFSIDAPLKVLLGDADSKYIPASLCRTNASGTPVNGYFLTLVLVAILIMLPTLGIGDMN
;
A
#
# COMPACT_ATOMS: atom_id res chain seq x y z
N PRO A 1 5.71 -13.40 -2.96
CA PRO A 1 6.32 -12.52 -1.92
C PRO A 1 5.41 -11.37 -1.51
N TYR A 2 4.86 -10.58 -2.46
CA TYR A 2 4.02 -9.41 -2.16
C TYR A 2 2.85 -9.70 -1.20
N LEU A 3 2.08 -10.77 -1.45
CA LEU A 3 0.96 -11.18 -0.60
C LEU A 3 1.39 -11.57 0.81
N ALA A 4 2.59 -12.12 0.97
CA ALA A 4 3.12 -12.49 2.29
C ALA A 4 3.54 -11.27 3.12
N GLN A 5 3.97 -10.18 2.48
CA GLN A 5 4.40 -8.94 3.16
C GLN A 5 3.23 -8.03 3.55
N LYS A 6 2.10 -8.07 2.81
CA LYS A 6 0.98 -7.16 3.05
C LYS A 6 0.33 -7.27 4.43
N PRO A 7 0.12 -8.44 5.03
CA PRO A 7 -0.39 -8.52 6.39
C PRO A 7 0.56 -7.91 7.43
N GLN A 8 1.88 -8.00 7.23
CA GLN A 8 2.84 -7.30 8.08
C GLN A 8 2.71 -5.78 7.96
N ALA A 9 2.51 -5.24 6.76
CA ALA A 9 2.27 -3.82 6.57
C ALA A 9 1.00 -3.34 7.30
N ILE A 10 -0.04 -4.19 7.40
CA ILE A 10 -1.23 -3.92 8.22
C ILE A 10 -0.85 -3.87 9.71
N LEU A 11 -0.03 -4.81 10.19
CA LEU A 11 0.43 -4.82 11.58
C LEU A 11 1.30 -3.61 11.92
N ILE A 12 2.16 -3.18 11.00
CA ILE A 12 2.96 -1.95 11.16
C ILE A 12 2.02 -0.75 11.31
N ALA A 13 1.05 -0.60 10.40
CA ALA A 13 0.10 0.51 10.44
C ALA A 13 -0.73 0.51 11.73
N LEU A 14 -1.17 -0.65 12.19
CA LEU A 14 -1.85 -0.79 13.48
C LEU A 14 -0.93 -0.44 14.66
N GLY A 15 0.35 -0.82 14.60
CA GLY A 15 1.34 -0.45 15.60
C GLY A 15 1.46 1.07 15.75
N TRP A 16 1.60 1.77 14.65
CA TRP A 16 1.62 3.23 14.62
C TRP A 16 0.33 3.85 15.15
N ALA A 17 -0.83 3.27 14.83
CA ALA A 17 -2.11 3.76 15.35
C ALA A 17 -2.26 3.56 16.88
N MET A 18 -1.72 2.47 17.42
CA MET A 18 -1.92 2.09 18.82
C MET A 18 -0.83 2.62 19.76
N LYS A 19 0.43 2.59 19.33
CA LYS A 19 1.59 2.94 20.17
C LYS A 19 2.22 4.29 19.79
N GLY A 20 1.94 4.77 18.58
CA GLY A 20 2.58 5.97 18.07
C GLY A 20 3.99 5.76 17.52
N ASP A 21 4.41 4.51 17.36
CA ASP A 21 5.68 4.12 16.80
C ASP A 21 5.61 2.78 16.07
N GLY A 22 6.69 2.41 15.36
CA GLY A 22 6.82 1.13 14.66
C GLY A 22 7.33 -0.04 15.52
N SER A 23 7.38 0.09 16.85
CA SER A 23 7.98 -0.91 17.74
C SER A 23 7.15 -2.18 17.90
N LEU A 24 5.84 -2.13 17.66
CA LEU A 24 4.92 -3.24 17.89
C LEU A 24 5.41 -4.56 17.30
N ILE A 25 5.96 -4.52 16.08
CA ILE A 25 6.44 -5.73 15.40
C ILE A 25 7.68 -6.29 16.06
N LYS A 26 8.56 -5.43 16.60
CA LYS A 26 9.82 -5.81 17.21
C LYS A 26 9.63 -6.50 18.59
N GLU A 27 8.46 -6.35 19.19
CA GLU A 27 8.14 -6.97 20.50
C GLU A 27 7.74 -8.43 20.39
N TYR A 28 7.32 -8.87 19.20
CA TYR A 28 6.92 -10.25 18.99
C TYR A 28 8.10 -11.12 18.57
N SER A 29 8.12 -12.37 19.04
CA SER A 29 9.03 -13.37 18.46
C SER A 29 8.68 -13.61 17.00
N VAL A 30 9.67 -14.02 16.19
CA VAL A 30 9.46 -14.27 14.75
C VAL A 30 8.29 -15.24 14.53
N VAL A 31 8.21 -16.31 15.34
CA VAL A 31 7.13 -17.31 15.23
C VAL A 31 5.76 -16.70 15.52
N ALA A 32 5.64 -15.87 16.57
CA ALA A 32 4.39 -15.22 16.94
C ALA A 32 3.96 -14.20 15.86
N LEU A 33 4.91 -13.42 15.32
CA LEU A 33 4.65 -12.46 14.25
C LEU A 33 4.17 -13.15 12.97
N GLN A 34 4.85 -14.22 12.54
CA GLN A 34 4.45 -14.99 11.35
C GLN A 34 3.11 -15.69 11.55
N GLY A 35 2.83 -16.22 12.75
CA GLY A 35 1.53 -16.78 13.11
C GLY A 35 0.41 -15.76 13.01
N LEU A 36 0.60 -14.55 13.56
CA LEU A 36 -0.38 -13.46 13.46
C LEU A 36 -0.56 -12.99 12.01
N THR A 37 0.52 -12.88 11.25
CA THR A 37 0.51 -12.56 9.82
C THR A 37 -0.34 -13.56 9.03
N LEU A 38 -0.17 -14.85 9.31
CA LEU A 38 -0.94 -15.92 8.66
C LEU A 38 -2.43 -15.85 9.01
N VAL A 39 -2.77 -15.62 10.27
CA VAL A 39 -4.16 -15.45 10.72
C VAL A 39 -4.83 -14.28 10.00
N LEU A 40 -4.15 -13.14 9.92
CA LEU A 40 -4.65 -11.98 9.17
C LEU A 40 -4.81 -12.29 7.67
N PHE A 41 -3.85 -13.00 7.08
CA PHE A 41 -3.94 -13.39 5.68
C PHE A 41 -5.17 -14.28 5.41
N ILE A 42 -5.41 -15.29 6.25
CA ILE A 42 -6.58 -16.18 6.17
C ILE A 42 -7.88 -15.37 6.31
N PHE A 43 -7.93 -14.47 7.28
CA PHE A 43 -9.11 -13.63 7.50
C PHE A 43 -9.43 -12.75 6.27
N PHE A 44 -8.45 -12.04 5.72
CA PHE A 44 -8.68 -11.18 4.56
C PHE A 44 -8.89 -11.97 3.27
N MET A 45 -8.34 -13.16 3.16
CA MET A 45 -8.69 -14.09 2.09
C MET A 45 -10.17 -14.49 2.16
N TRP A 46 -10.67 -14.78 3.35
CA TRP A 46 -12.09 -15.03 3.55
C TRP A 46 -12.95 -13.80 3.18
N VAL A 47 -12.52 -12.58 3.53
CA VAL A 47 -13.18 -11.34 3.11
C VAL A 47 -13.19 -11.21 1.58
N ALA A 48 -12.05 -11.46 0.91
CA ALA A 48 -11.95 -11.45 -0.54
C ALA A 48 -12.88 -12.45 -1.21
N SER A 49 -13.03 -13.65 -0.64
CA SER A 49 -13.91 -14.71 -1.15
C SER A 49 -15.40 -14.38 -1.10
N ARG A 50 -15.81 -13.33 -0.35
CA ARG A 50 -17.19 -12.84 -0.31
C ARG A 50 -17.62 -12.14 -1.59
N GLY A 51 -16.69 -11.93 -2.52
CA GLY A 51 -16.93 -11.44 -3.87
C GLY A 51 -17.04 -9.92 -3.95
N MET A 52 -17.54 -9.44 -5.10
CA MET A 52 -17.48 -8.05 -5.53
C MET A 52 -18.10 -7.04 -4.55
N LYS A 53 -19.14 -7.42 -3.82
CA LYS A 53 -19.78 -6.49 -2.87
C LYS A 53 -18.82 -6.06 -1.76
N SER A 54 -18.08 -7.02 -1.20
CA SER A 54 -17.06 -6.77 -0.16
C SER A 54 -15.90 -5.94 -0.71
N LEU A 55 -15.42 -6.30 -1.92
CA LEU A 55 -14.35 -5.57 -2.60
C LEU A 55 -14.72 -4.11 -2.85
N LYS A 56 -15.93 -3.82 -3.33
CA LYS A 56 -16.40 -2.44 -3.52
C LYS A 56 -16.40 -1.63 -2.24
N ILE A 57 -16.92 -2.19 -1.15
CA ILE A 57 -16.99 -1.49 0.13
C ILE A 57 -15.58 -1.18 0.64
N VAL A 58 -14.74 -2.20 0.73
CA VAL A 58 -13.37 -2.06 1.24
C VAL A 58 -12.56 -1.09 0.36
N GLY A 59 -12.64 -1.24 -0.96
CA GLY A 59 -11.92 -0.38 -1.91
C GLY A 59 -12.39 1.06 -1.87
N SER A 60 -13.70 1.32 -1.78
CA SER A 60 -14.23 2.68 -1.74
C SER A 60 -13.84 3.40 -0.44
N VAL A 61 -14.00 2.75 0.70
CA VAL A 61 -13.67 3.33 2.00
C VAL A 61 -12.17 3.62 2.09
N ALA A 62 -11.33 2.65 1.73
CA ALA A 62 -9.88 2.80 1.73
C ALA A 62 -9.41 3.86 0.73
N GLY A 63 -9.95 3.86 -0.49
CA GLY A 63 -9.59 4.82 -1.53
C GLY A 63 -9.91 6.26 -1.14
N ILE A 64 -11.10 6.51 -0.60
CA ILE A 64 -11.49 7.84 -0.11
C ILE A 64 -10.59 8.25 1.08
N ALA A 65 -10.37 7.37 2.05
CA ALA A 65 -9.54 7.67 3.21
C ALA A 65 -8.12 8.05 2.80
N MET A 66 -7.47 7.26 1.95
CA MET A 66 -6.10 7.52 1.49
C MET A 66 -6.01 8.78 0.61
N PHE A 67 -7.01 9.02 -0.24
CA PHE A 67 -7.05 10.24 -1.07
C PHE A 67 -7.16 11.49 -0.22
N VAL A 68 -8.08 11.50 0.76
CA VAL A 68 -8.25 12.61 1.71
C VAL A 68 -6.95 12.86 2.48
N MET A 69 -6.30 11.80 2.98
CA MET A 69 -5.04 11.93 3.71
C MET A 69 -3.90 12.45 2.81
N SER A 70 -3.86 12.07 1.54
CA SER A 70 -2.86 12.59 0.59
C SER A 70 -3.05 14.08 0.31
N LEU A 71 -4.30 14.52 0.13
CA LEU A 71 -4.61 15.95 -0.05
C LEU A 71 -4.30 16.75 1.23
N LEU A 72 -4.68 16.22 2.39
CA LEU A 72 -4.41 16.84 3.68
C LEU A 72 -2.91 17.01 3.90
N TYR A 73 -2.13 15.95 3.62
CA TYR A 73 -0.68 15.98 3.72
C TYR A 73 -0.06 17.11 2.91
N VAL A 74 -0.38 17.18 1.61
CA VAL A 74 0.16 18.21 0.72
C VAL A 74 -0.29 19.61 1.16
N ALA A 75 -1.57 19.79 1.48
CA ALA A 75 -2.10 21.08 1.92
C ALA A 75 -1.41 21.59 3.19
N MET A 76 -1.27 20.72 4.20
CA MET A 76 -0.63 21.09 5.46
C MET A 76 0.86 21.33 5.30
N ALA A 77 1.58 20.50 4.52
CA ALA A 77 3.01 20.70 4.30
C ALA A 77 3.32 22.02 3.58
N VAL A 78 2.51 22.39 2.59
CA VAL A 78 2.69 23.65 1.84
C VAL A 78 2.33 24.88 2.69
N THR A 79 1.33 24.77 3.54
CA THR A 79 0.88 25.89 4.39
C THR A 79 1.68 26.03 5.69
N ALA A 80 2.38 24.98 6.13
CA ALA A 80 3.16 24.98 7.38
C ALA A 80 4.13 26.18 7.49
N PRO A 81 4.98 26.53 6.50
CA PRO A 81 5.90 27.64 6.61
C PRO A 81 5.22 29.02 6.76
N ALA A 82 3.99 29.15 6.25
CA ALA A 82 3.24 30.40 6.30
C ALA A 82 2.45 30.57 7.62
N ILE A 83 2.09 29.48 8.28
CA ILE A 83 1.20 29.49 9.44
C ILE A 83 1.96 29.25 10.76
N THR A 84 3.04 28.47 10.72
CA THR A 84 3.67 27.91 11.94
C THR A 84 5.10 28.40 12.18
N GLU A 85 5.60 29.37 11.44
CA GLU A 85 7.00 29.88 11.53
C GLU A 85 8.07 28.79 11.33
N VAL A 86 7.70 27.62 10.82
CA VAL A 86 8.61 26.51 10.58
C VAL A 86 9.42 26.77 9.31
N HIS A 87 10.74 26.63 9.41
CA HIS A 87 11.61 26.74 8.25
C HIS A 87 11.61 25.44 7.43
N ILE A 88 11.66 25.61 6.09
CA ILE A 88 11.79 24.47 5.17
C ILE A 88 13.14 23.77 5.45
N ALA A 89 13.10 22.45 5.63
CA ALA A 89 14.28 21.66 5.97
C ALA A 89 15.36 21.70 4.85
N THR A 90 14.93 21.68 3.59
CA THR A 90 15.84 21.81 2.44
C THR A 90 16.00 23.27 2.06
N THR A 91 17.04 23.94 2.56
CA THR A 91 17.25 25.38 2.38
C THR A 91 17.93 25.76 1.06
N ASN A 92 18.68 24.86 0.43
CA ASN A 92 19.44 25.12 -0.79
C ASN A 92 18.85 24.36 -1.99
N ILE A 93 17.70 24.82 -2.49
CA ILE A 93 17.09 24.25 -3.70
C ILE A 93 17.75 24.88 -4.92
N THR A 94 18.60 24.12 -5.60
CA THR A 94 19.22 24.47 -6.89
C THR A 94 18.71 23.53 -7.98
N TRP A 95 18.97 23.84 -9.24
CA TRP A 95 18.65 22.92 -10.33
C TRP A 95 19.32 21.56 -10.17
N GLU A 96 20.50 21.52 -9.57
CA GLU A 96 21.23 20.28 -9.27
C GLU A 96 20.49 19.38 -8.30
N THR A 97 19.64 19.94 -7.41
CA THR A 97 18.78 19.16 -6.50
C THR A 97 17.77 18.30 -7.25
N PHE A 98 17.39 18.69 -8.46
CA PHE A 98 16.42 17.95 -9.30
C PHE A 98 17.08 17.05 -10.33
N ILE A 99 18.41 17.09 -10.46
CA ILE A 99 19.15 16.23 -11.39
C ILE A 99 19.70 15.04 -10.60
N PRO A 100 19.19 13.83 -10.83
CA PRO A 100 19.67 12.67 -10.11
C PRO A 100 21.08 12.27 -10.55
N HIS A 101 21.90 11.86 -9.60
CA HIS A 101 23.12 11.13 -9.93
C HIS A 101 22.75 9.71 -10.36
N ILE A 102 22.98 9.40 -11.65
CA ILE A 102 22.66 8.10 -12.21
C ILE A 102 23.78 7.13 -11.83
N ASP A 103 23.56 6.41 -10.74
CA ASP A 103 24.39 5.32 -10.27
C ASP A 103 23.57 4.03 -10.09
N PHE A 104 24.20 2.96 -9.64
CA PHE A 104 23.50 1.68 -9.41
C PHE A 104 22.42 1.81 -8.33
N THR A 105 22.65 2.59 -7.29
CA THR A 105 21.69 2.85 -6.21
C THR A 105 20.45 3.58 -6.75
N TYR A 106 20.64 4.57 -7.64
CA TYR A 106 19.53 5.25 -8.30
C TYR A 106 18.67 4.29 -9.13
N ILE A 107 19.30 3.39 -9.90
CA ILE A 107 18.58 2.41 -10.72
C ILE A 107 17.75 1.44 -9.84
N THR A 108 18.31 0.98 -8.72
CA THR A 108 17.57 0.12 -7.78
C THR A 108 16.42 0.87 -7.11
N THR A 109 16.63 2.13 -6.74
CA THR A 109 15.58 2.98 -6.15
C THR A 109 14.45 3.26 -7.13
N ILE A 110 14.76 3.56 -8.41
CA ILE A 110 13.74 3.74 -9.46
C ILE A 110 12.88 2.49 -9.61
N SER A 111 13.45 1.30 -9.54
CA SER A 111 12.67 0.07 -9.64
C SER A 111 11.60 -0.05 -8.55
N MET A 112 11.89 0.43 -7.34
CA MET A 112 10.91 0.52 -6.25
C MET A 112 9.84 1.58 -6.51
N LEU A 113 10.20 2.73 -7.11
CA LEU A 113 9.23 3.75 -7.48
C LEU A 113 8.27 3.24 -8.58
N VAL A 114 8.78 2.55 -9.60
CA VAL A 114 7.94 1.91 -10.63
C VAL A 114 6.98 0.92 -9.99
N PHE A 115 7.45 0.13 -9.03
CA PHE A 115 6.60 -0.79 -8.27
C PHE A 115 5.55 -0.06 -7.42
N ALA A 116 5.92 1.07 -6.81
CA ALA A 116 5.01 1.84 -5.96
C ALA A 116 3.85 2.50 -6.73
N VAL A 117 4.10 2.97 -7.97
CA VAL A 117 3.06 3.56 -8.83
C VAL A 117 2.31 2.52 -9.66
N GLY A 118 2.81 1.27 -9.70
CA GLY A 118 2.14 0.14 -10.33
C GLY A 118 0.87 -0.28 -9.58
N GLY A 119 0.07 -1.16 -10.17
CA GLY A 119 -1.12 -1.74 -9.54
C GLY A 119 -2.43 -1.29 -10.15
N ALA A 120 -2.44 -0.30 -11.03
CA ALA A 120 -3.63 0.10 -11.77
C ALA A 120 -4.20 -1.04 -12.63
N GLU A 121 -3.34 -1.93 -13.10
CA GLU A 121 -3.69 -3.15 -13.85
C GLU A 121 -4.58 -4.11 -13.05
N LYS A 122 -4.55 -4.06 -11.71
CA LYS A 122 -5.40 -4.89 -10.84
C LYS A 122 -6.89 -4.58 -10.99
N ILE A 123 -7.24 -3.45 -11.61
CA ILE A 123 -8.62 -3.07 -11.88
C ILE A 123 -9.13 -3.71 -13.18
N SER A 124 -8.25 -4.14 -14.08
CA SER A 124 -8.61 -4.68 -15.39
C SER A 124 -9.62 -5.86 -15.35
N PRO A 125 -9.57 -6.82 -14.41
CA PRO A 125 -10.56 -7.90 -14.35
C PRO A 125 -11.99 -7.43 -14.05
N TYR A 126 -12.15 -6.18 -13.61
CA TYR A 126 -13.44 -5.60 -13.22
C TYR A 126 -14.03 -4.68 -14.29
N VAL A 127 -13.38 -4.57 -15.46
CA VAL A 127 -13.81 -3.69 -16.55
C VAL A 127 -15.24 -3.96 -16.98
N ASN A 128 -15.65 -5.22 -17.11
CA ASN A 128 -17.00 -5.63 -17.51
C ASN A 128 -18.09 -5.32 -16.47
N GLN A 129 -17.70 -4.89 -15.26
CA GLN A 129 -18.61 -4.48 -14.19
C GLN A 129 -18.86 -2.97 -14.17
N THR A 130 -18.23 -2.24 -15.09
CA THR A 130 -18.45 -0.81 -15.30
C THR A 130 -19.65 -0.60 -16.21
N ARG A 131 -20.47 0.42 -15.98
CA ARG A 131 -21.74 0.68 -16.69
C ARG A 131 -21.56 0.82 -18.21
N ASN A 132 -20.50 1.46 -18.65
CA ASN A 132 -20.12 1.63 -20.07
C ASN A 132 -18.62 1.37 -20.20
N PRO A 133 -18.17 0.11 -20.25
CA PRO A 133 -16.74 -0.24 -20.14
C PRO A 133 -15.85 0.51 -21.14
N GLY A 134 -16.28 0.61 -22.41
CA GLY A 134 -15.50 1.24 -23.47
C GLY A 134 -15.30 2.75 -23.32
N LYS A 135 -16.15 3.44 -22.55
CA LYS A 135 -16.07 4.90 -22.36
C LYS A 135 -15.64 5.27 -20.95
N GLU A 136 -16.20 4.61 -19.94
CA GLU A 136 -16.02 4.99 -18.54
C GLU A 136 -14.70 4.45 -17.97
N PHE A 137 -14.30 3.23 -18.36
CA PHE A 137 -13.08 2.64 -17.87
C PHE A 137 -11.82 3.42 -18.32
N PRO A 138 -11.62 3.78 -19.61
CA PRO A 138 -10.47 4.58 -20.01
C PRO A 138 -10.42 5.95 -19.34
N LYS A 139 -11.58 6.61 -19.15
CA LYS A 139 -11.63 7.89 -18.42
C LYS A 139 -11.22 7.73 -16.96
N GLY A 140 -11.70 6.67 -16.30
CA GLY A 140 -11.32 6.36 -14.93
C GLY A 140 -9.81 6.09 -14.79
N MET A 141 -9.23 5.36 -15.74
CA MET A 141 -7.81 5.08 -15.78
C MET A 141 -6.97 6.34 -16.02
N LEU A 142 -7.40 7.22 -16.92
CA LEU A 142 -6.73 8.51 -17.15
C LEU A 142 -6.80 9.39 -15.89
N CYS A 143 -7.96 9.49 -15.25
CA CYS A 143 -8.14 10.23 -14.01
C CYS A 143 -7.23 9.67 -12.90
N LEU A 144 -7.16 8.36 -12.77
CA LEU A 144 -6.27 7.69 -11.81
C LEU A 144 -4.80 8.02 -12.10
N ALA A 145 -4.37 7.93 -13.36
CA ALA A 145 -2.98 8.23 -13.74
C ALA A 145 -2.60 9.68 -13.42
N VAL A 146 -3.45 10.64 -13.77
CA VAL A 146 -3.23 12.06 -13.45
C VAL A 146 -3.20 12.28 -11.93
N MET A 147 -4.14 11.69 -11.19
CA MET A 147 -4.21 11.81 -9.74
C MET A 147 -2.94 11.24 -9.08
N VAL A 148 -2.49 10.06 -9.49
CA VAL A 148 -1.27 9.43 -8.95
C VAL A 148 -0.05 10.29 -9.27
N ALA A 149 0.08 10.79 -10.50
CA ALA A 149 1.20 11.66 -10.89
C ALA A 149 1.24 12.95 -10.06
N VAL A 150 0.10 13.62 -9.92
CA VAL A 150 -0.01 14.86 -9.11
C VAL A 150 0.31 14.59 -7.65
N CYS A 151 -0.27 13.55 -7.06
CA CYS A 151 -0.01 13.20 -5.65
C CYS A 151 1.45 12.77 -5.43
N ALA A 152 2.07 12.07 -6.38
CA ALA A 152 3.47 11.69 -6.29
C ALA A 152 4.40 12.90 -6.32
N ILE A 153 4.20 13.82 -7.28
CA ILE A 153 5.02 15.04 -7.41
C ILE A 153 4.85 15.92 -6.17
N LEU A 154 3.62 16.26 -5.82
CA LEU A 154 3.35 17.15 -4.69
C LEU A 154 3.73 16.51 -3.35
N GLY A 155 3.50 15.20 -3.20
CA GLY A 155 3.90 14.46 -2.01
C GLY A 155 5.41 14.39 -1.83
N SER A 156 6.17 14.21 -2.92
CA SER A 156 7.64 14.21 -2.88
C SER A 156 8.20 15.60 -2.55
N LEU A 157 7.62 16.66 -3.13
CA LEU A 157 8.00 18.03 -2.79
C LEU A 157 7.71 18.34 -1.31
N ALA A 158 6.54 17.96 -0.82
CA ALA A 158 6.17 18.13 0.58
C ALA A 158 7.13 17.37 1.52
N MET A 159 7.56 16.16 1.15
CA MET A 159 8.55 15.39 1.89
C MET A 159 9.90 16.12 1.94
N GLY A 160 10.37 16.65 0.82
CA GLY A 160 11.60 17.45 0.74
C GLY A 160 11.54 18.77 1.52
N MET A 161 10.34 19.34 1.72
CA MET A 161 10.17 20.52 2.59
C MET A 161 10.30 20.15 4.08
N MET A 162 9.98 18.93 4.46
CA MET A 162 9.93 18.49 5.86
C MET A 162 11.20 17.79 6.33
N PHE A 163 11.91 17.12 5.44
CA PHE A 163 13.11 16.34 5.74
C PHE A 163 14.31 16.87 4.97
N ASP A 164 15.43 17.03 5.67
CA ASP A 164 16.69 17.38 5.03
C ASP A 164 17.21 16.21 4.20
N SER A 165 17.43 16.43 2.91
CA SER A 165 17.95 15.43 1.98
C SER A 165 19.35 14.91 2.33
N ARG A 166 20.10 15.63 3.20
CA ARG A 166 21.43 15.27 3.66
C ARG A 166 21.43 14.41 4.92
N ASN A 167 20.31 14.38 5.64
CA ASN A 167 20.16 13.65 6.90
C ASN A 167 18.83 12.89 6.92
N ILE A 168 18.74 11.88 6.05
CA ILE A 168 17.54 11.06 5.87
C ILE A 168 17.59 9.91 6.88
N PRO A 169 16.53 9.69 7.71
CA PRO A 169 16.43 8.52 8.56
C PRO A 169 16.52 7.22 7.75
N ASP A 170 17.25 6.22 8.26
CA ASP A 170 17.49 4.93 7.56
C ASP A 170 16.19 4.20 7.20
N ASP A 171 15.14 4.36 7.99
CA ASP A 171 13.84 3.73 7.80
C ASP A 171 12.79 4.63 7.16
N LEU A 172 13.18 5.79 6.60
CA LEU A 172 12.27 6.75 5.97
C LEU A 172 11.45 6.11 4.85
N MET A 173 12.04 5.15 4.13
CA MET A 173 11.36 4.44 3.04
C MET A 173 10.15 3.63 3.54
N THR A 174 10.22 3.08 4.75
CA THR A 174 9.16 2.26 5.34
C THR A 174 8.21 3.09 6.21
N ASN A 175 8.76 4.02 6.99
CA ASN A 175 8.04 4.75 8.02
C ASN A 175 7.87 6.25 7.73
N GLY A 176 8.41 6.74 6.63
CA GLY A 176 8.48 8.17 6.32
C GLY A 176 7.15 8.89 6.33
N GLN A 177 6.08 8.25 5.90
CA GLN A 177 4.75 8.85 5.92
C GLN A 177 4.23 9.06 7.36
N TYR A 178 4.51 8.14 8.27
CA TYR A 178 4.15 8.31 9.69
C TYR A 178 4.93 9.44 10.32
N TYR A 179 6.26 9.51 10.08
CA TYR A 179 7.09 10.62 10.54
C TYR A 179 6.65 11.96 9.96
N ALA A 180 6.22 11.99 8.69
CA ALA A 180 5.70 13.20 8.07
C ALA A 180 4.43 13.69 8.76
N PHE A 181 3.47 12.82 9.04
CA PHE A 181 2.25 13.19 9.76
C PHE A 181 2.51 13.50 11.24
N GLN A 182 3.52 12.89 11.86
CA GLN A 182 3.96 13.24 13.21
C GLN A 182 4.53 14.66 13.23
N LYS A 183 5.44 15.00 12.31
CA LYS A 183 5.97 16.36 12.16
C LYS A 183 4.88 17.39 11.88
N LEU A 184 3.93 17.08 11.00
CA LEU A 184 2.80 17.97 10.77
C LEU A 184 1.97 18.18 12.04
N GLY A 185 1.76 17.12 12.83
CA GLY A 185 1.11 17.23 14.13
C GLY A 185 1.86 18.16 15.08
N GLU A 186 3.17 18.11 15.11
CA GLU A 186 4.02 19.01 15.88
C GLU A 186 3.89 20.47 15.39
N TYR A 187 3.98 20.69 14.06
CA TYR A 187 3.88 22.04 13.45
C TYR A 187 2.57 22.74 13.76
N TYR A 188 1.47 22.00 13.78
CA TYR A 188 0.13 22.53 14.02
C TYR A 188 -0.35 22.36 15.48
N ASN A 189 0.53 22.00 16.42
CA ASN A 189 0.22 21.75 17.83
C ASN A 189 -0.89 20.70 18.05
N MET A 190 -0.99 19.71 17.16
CA MET A 190 -1.95 18.61 17.24
C MET A 190 -1.35 17.33 17.84
N GLY A 191 -0.08 17.36 18.22
CA GLY A 191 0.64 16.18 18.73
C GLY A 191 0.58 15.01 17.75
N ASN A 192 0.36 13.80 18.27
CA ASN A 192 0.31 12.58 17.45
C ASN A 192 -1.04 12.33 16.74
N THR A 193 -2.03 13.24 16.87
CA THR A 193 -3.38 13.01 16.35
C THR A 193 -3.39 12.76 14.84
N LEU A 194 -2.68 13.59 14.07
CA LEU A 194 -2.60 13.44 12.61
C LEU A 194 -1.96 12.13 12.18
N MET A 195 -0.89 11.73 12.87
CA MET A 195 -0.20 10.47 12.61
C MET A 195 -1.12 9.27 12.90
N VAL A 196 -1.90 9.29 13.99
CA VAL A 196 -2.86 8.23 14.33
C VAL A 196 -3.97 8.14 13.27
N ILE A 197 -4.52 9.28 12.85
CA ILE A 197 -5.54 9.31 11.79
C ILE A 197 -4.98 8.73 10.48
N TYR A 198 -3.76 9.13 10.11
CA TYR A 198 -3.08 8.58 8.94
C TYR A 198 -2.85 7.07 9.08
N ALA A 199 -2.39 6.60 10.24
CA ALA A 199 -2.14 5.18 10.48
C ALA A 199 -3.41 4.33 10.34
N ILE A 200 -4.55 4.83 10.81
CA ILE A 200 -5.86 4.18 10.63
C ILE A 200 -6.24 4.16 9.13
N ALA A 201 -6.12 5.29 8.44
CA ALA A 201 -6.41 5.37 7.01
C ALA A 201 -5.49 4.44 6.18
N ASN A 202 -4.19 4.40 6.52
CA ASN A 202 -3.23 3.51 5.87
C ASN A 202 -3.54 2.03 6.16
N THR A 203 -3.98 1.69 7.38
CA THR A 203 -4.45 0.32 7.68
C THR A 203 -5.57 -0.10 6.73
N LEU A 204 -6.57 0.76 6.50
CA LEU A 204 -7.64 0.50 5.52
C LEU A 204 -7.08 0.37 4.10
N GLY A 205 -6.12 1.23 3.71
CA GLY A 205 -5.43 1.16 2.43
C GLY A 205 -4.69 -0.18 2.22
N GLN A 206 -3.94 -0.64 3.22
CA GLN A 206 -3.22 -1.91 3.17
C GLN A 206 -4.18 -3.12 3.11
N VAL A 207 -5.30 -3.07 3.83
CA VAL A 207 -6.37 -4.08 3.76
C VAL A 207 -6.95 -4.15 2.35
N ALA A 208 -7.31 -3.01 1.76
CA ALA A 208 -7.82 -2.98 0.40
C ALA A 208 -6.78 -3.52 -0.61
N ALA A 209 -5.52 -3.09 -0.49
CA ALA A 209 -4.44 -3.56 -1.34
C ALA A 209 -4.24 -5.07 -1.24
N LEU A 210 -4.35 -5.66 -0.04
CA LEU A 210 -4.27 -7.11 0.17
C LEU A 210 -5.44 -7.83 -0.51
N VAL A 211 -6.67 -7.41 -0.23
CA VAL A 211 -7.90 -8.06 -0.72
C VAL A 211 -7.96 -8.04 -2.26
N PHE A 212 -7.66 -6.89 -2.89
CA PHE A 212 -7.59 -6.78 -4.36
C PHE A 212 -6.43 -7.58 -4.95
N SER A 213 -5.29 -7.67 -4.26
CA SER A 213 -4.14 -8.44 -4.74
C SER A 213 -4.34 -9.95 -4.65
N ILE A 214 -5.28 -10.42 -3.83
CA ILE A 214 -5.72 -11.82 -3.81
C ILE A 214 -6.68 -12.08 -4.96
N ASP A 215 -7.71 -11.25 -5.12
CA ASP A 215 -8.83 -11.53 -6.03
C ASP A 215 -8.48 -11.26 -7.51
N ALA A 216 -7.84 -10.14 -7.81
CA ALA A 216 -7.60 -9.72 -9.20
C ALA A 216 -6.76 -10.73 -10.02
N PRO A 217 -5.59 -11.21 -9.55
CA PRO A 217 -4.81 -12.18 -10.32
C PRO A 217 -5.54 -13.51 -10.54
N LEU A 218 -6.32 -13.95 -9.55
CA LEU A 218 -7.09 -15.18 -9.67
C LEU A 218 -8.23 -15.04 -10.69
N LYS A 219 -8.85 -13.87 -10.78
CA LYS A 219 -9.84 -13.59 -11.83
C LYS A 219 -9.23 -13.55 -13.22
N VAL A 220 -8.05 -12.95 -13.38
CA VAL A 220 -7.34 -12.95 -14.65
C VAL A 220 -6.94 -14.35 -15.07
N LEU A 221 -6.37 -15.13 -14.15
CA LEU A 221 -5.83 -16.45 -14.45
C LEU A 221 -6.92 -17.52 -14.62
N LEU A 222 -7.99 -17.46 -13.84
CA LEU A 222 -8.99 -18.53 -13.77
C LEU A 222 -10.35 -18.13 -14.35
N GLY A 223 -10.62 -16.82 -14.53
CA GLY A 223 -11.90 -16.33 -15.03
C GLY A 223 -12.12 -16.59 -16.52
N ASP A 224 -11.06 -16.42 -17.32
CA ASP A 224 -11.07 -16.58 -18.78
C ASP A 224 -10.19 -17.76 -19.24
N ALA A 225 -9.78 -18.64 -18.31
CA ALA A 225 -8.87 -19.74 -18.64
C ALA A 225 -9.53 -20.76 -19.54
N ASP A 226 -8.92 -21.02 -20.69
CA ASP A 226 -9.25 -22.20 -21.48
C ASP A 226 -8.88 -23.45 -20.66
N SER A 227 -9.86 -24.34 -20.45
CA SER A 227 -9.71 -25.58 -19.69
C SER A 227 -8.65 -26.55 -20.24
N LYS A 228 -8.08 -26.25 -21.41
CA LYS A 228 -6.95 -26.97 -21.99
C LYS A 228 -5.64 -26.77 -21.25
N TYR A 229 -5.45 -25.62 -20.61
CA TYR A 229 -4.16 -25.23 -19.99
C TYR A 229 -4.22 -25.23 -18.47
N ILE A 230 -5.40 -25.09 -17.89
CA ILE A 230 -5.58 -25.02 -16.43
C ILE A 230 -6.57 -26.12 -16.01
N PRO A 231 -6.26 -26.89 -14.96
CA PRO A 231 -7.16 -27.91 -14.46
C PRO A 231 -8.56 -27.33 -14.15
N ALA A 232 -9.60 -27.94 -14.71
CA ALA A 232 -10.99 -27.49 -14.56
C ALA A 232 -11.43 -27.39 -13.08
N SER A 233 -10.79 -28.15 -12.19
CA SER A 233 -11.01 -28.08 -10.75
C SER A 233 -10.65 -26.73 -10.15
N LEU A 234 -9.62 -26.02 -10.67
CA LEU A 234 -9.20 -24.70 -10.20
C LEU A 234 -10.15 -23.59 -10.68
N CYS A 235 -10.82 -23.79 -11.80
CA CYS A 235 -11.74 -22.82 -12.40
C CYS A 235 -13.15 -22.87 -11.81
N ARG A 236 -13.47 -23.86 -10.95
CA ARG A 236 -14.80 -23.95 -10.31
C ARG A 236 -15.04 -22.77 -9.39
N THR A 237 -16.11 -22.03 -9.67
CA THR A 237 -16.53 -20.88 -8.87
C THR A 237 -17.67 -21.23 -7.93
N ASN A 238 -17.72 -20.53 -6.79
CA ASN A 238 -18.86 -20.55 -5.88
C ASN A 238 -20.01 -19.65 -6.38
N ALA A 239 -21.10 -19.57 -5.62
CA ALA A 239 -22.24 -18.70 -5.92
C ALA A 239 -21.89 -17.19 -6.04
N SER A 240 -20.77 -16.77 -5.49
CA SER A 240 -20.25 -15.39 -5.59
C SER A 240 -19.31 -15.18 -6.77
N GLY A 241 -19.13 -16.17 -7.66
CA GLY A 241 -18.22 -16.11 -8.79
C GLY A 241 -16.73 -16.19 -8.43
N THR A 242 -16.40 -16.71 -7.25
CA THR A 242 -15.02 -16.80 -6.73
C THR A 242 -14.47 -18.20 -6.95
N PRO A 243 -13.26 -18.38 -7.53
CA PRO A 243 -12.62 -19.67 -7.76
C PRO A 243 -12.04 -20.23 -6.45
N VAL A 244 -12.82 -20.99 -5.71
CA VAL A 244 -12.50 -21.47 -4.35
C VAL A 244 -11.19 -22.27 -4.30
N ASN A 245 -10.98 -23.17 -5.24
CA ASN A 245 -9.75 -23.95 -5.29
C ASN A 245 -8.51 -23.13 -5.65
N GLY A 246 -8.68 -22.08 -6.46
CA GLY A 246 -7.63 -21.11 -6.74
C GLY A 246 -7.24 -20.31 -5.47
N TYR A 247 -8.23 -19.92 -4.69
CA TYR A 247 -8.00 -19.28 -3.38
C TYR A 247 -7.26 -20.22 -2.42
N PHE A 248 -7.67 -21.50 -2.35
CA PHE A 248 -7.00 -22.48 -1.51
C PHE A 248 -5.53 -22.72 -1.94
N LEU A 249 -5.27 -22.83 -3.23
CA LEU A 249 -3.90 -22.94 -3.75
C LEU A 249 -3.06 -21.71 -3.36
N THR A 250 -3.62 -20.52 -3.51
CA THR A 250 -2.95 -19.26 -3.11
C THR A 250 -2.66 -19.26 -1.60
N LEU A 251 -3.62 -19.74 -0.79
CA LEU A 251 -3.43 -19.86 0.66
C LEU A 251 -2.21 -20.73 1.00
N VAL A 252 -2.15 -21.91 0.41
CA VAL A 252 -1.03 -22.84 0.68
C VAL A 252 0.31 -22.24 0.27
N LEU A 253 0.39 -21.67 -0.92
CA LEU A 253 1.64 -21.07 -1.42
C LEU A 253 2.08 -19.86 -0.58
N VAL A 254 1.15 -19.00 -0.21
CA VAL A 254 1.46 -17.82 0.60
C VAL A 254 1.77 -18.20 2.04
N ALA A 255 1.07 -19.19 2.63
CA ALA A 255 1.36 -19.69 3.96
C ALA A 255 2.79 -20.24 4.06
N ILE A 256 3.24 -21.00 3.07
CA ILE A 256 4.64 -21.45 3.00
C ILE A 256 5.60 -20.26 3.03
N LEU A 257 5.34 -19.22 2.21
CA LEU A 257 6.19 -18.03 2.16
C LEU A 257 6.19 -17.24 3.48
N ILE A 258 5.03 -17.14 4.15
CA ILE A 258 4.92 -16.46 5.46
C ILE A 258 5.73 -17.21 6.51
N MET A 259 5.77 -18.53 6.46
CA MET A 259 6.44 -19.36 7.47
C MET A 259 7.94 -19.54 7.22
N LEU A 260 8.49 -19.19 6.03
CA LEU A 260 9.91 -19.33 5.72
C LEU A 260 10.85 -18.66 6.74
N PRO A 261 10.59 -17.44 7.23
CA PRO A 261 11.47 -16.80 8.22
C PRO A 261 11.57 -17.57 9.54
N THR A 262 10.54 -18.37 9.91
CA THR A 262 10.60 -19.19 11.14
C THR A 262 11.64 -20.30 11.05
N LEU A 263 12.08 -20.65 9.85
CA LEU A 263 13.12 -21.64 9.58
C LEU A 263 14.52 -21.01 9.45
N GLY A 264 14.67 -19.72 9.74
CA GLY A 264 15.92 -18.98 9.53
C GLY A 264 16.27 -18.77 8.05
N ILE A 265 15.30 -19.00 7.14
CA ILE A 265 15.49 -18.80 5.70
C ILE A 265 14.96 -17.40 5.36
N GLY A 266 15.85 -16.48 4.98
CA GLY A 266 15.45 -15.16 4.53
C GLY A 266 15.54 -14.06 5.59
N ASP A 267 16.43 -14.19 6.59
CA ASP A 267 16.88 -13.06 7.40
C ASP A 267 17.58 -12.06 6.47
N MET A 268 16.79 -11.25 5.81
CA MET A 268 17.27 -10.00 5.25
C MET A 268 17.19 -8.96 6.37
N ASN A 269 18.31 -8.80 7.06
CA ASN A 269 18.58 -7.67 7.93
C ASN A 269 18.57 -6.36 7.15
#